data_da3ebc3e342d0e4fed6404c69276959e
#
_entry.id   da3ebc3e342d0e4fed6404c69276959e
#
_cell.length_a   1.000
_cell.length_b   1.000
_cell.length_c   1.000
_cell.angle_alpha   90.00
_cell.angle_beta   90.00
_cell.angle_gamma   90.00
#
_symmetry.space_group_name_H-M   'P 1'
#
loop_
_entity.id
_entity.type
_entity.pdbx_description
1 polymer ?
#
loop_
_entity_poly.entity_id
_entity_poly.type
_entity_poly.pdbx_seq_one_letter_code
_entity_poly.pdbx_strand_id
1 'polypeptide(L)'
;MSVAVVLKGYPRLSETFIAQEIYTLEREGIELQLVSLRHPTDPHTHPIHSKIHSPVNYLPEYLYQEPLRVWNSWRIARRLAGYQRARQIWLADLRRDFSANRIRRFGQSLVLAAELSEKTKHLYAHFLHTPASVTRYAATIRQLPWSFSAHAKDIWTTPKWEKTEKLADCTWAVTCTENGYQHLAVLANEGDQLHRLYHGLDGDLFSDPGPIASDRDGSDPDFPVRILSVGRAVPKKGFDVLLCALAQLPGEIHWQWRHAGGGEQLHSLKAIAAELGLTEHIQWLGPLPAEQILHWYRDSDLFVLPSRITPSGDRDGLPNVLMEAASQRLASISCALPGIQEFIENEHQGLLVPADDATMLSGAIRRAVTHPALRRQFGLAALQRLREDFDHASNIKPLLALLSSASKSR
;
A
#
# COMPACT_ATOMS: atom_id res chain seq x y z
N MET A 1 -5.61 -2.58 -25.96
CA MET A 1 -5.31 -1.20 -25.53
C MET A 1 -3.92 -1.18 -24.93
N SER A 2 -3.07 -0.19 -25.28
CA SER A 2 -1.73 -0.08 -24.67
C SER A 2 -1.69 1.04 -23.63
N VAL A 3 -1.26 0.72 -22.40
CA VAL A 3 -1.22 1.62 -21.23
C VAL A 3 0.18 1.66 -20.67
N ALA A 4 0.71 2.86 -20.39
CA ALA A 4 1.95 3.02 -19.63
C ALA A 4 1.63 3.20 -18.16
N VAL A 5 2.07 2.26 -17.30
CA VAL A 5 1.87 2.28 -15.86
C VAL A 5 3.11 2.86 -15.18
N VAL A 6 2.97 4.02 -14.55
CA VAL A 6 4.09 4.77 -13.94
C VAL A 6 4.16 4.53 -12.44
N LEU A 7 5.28 3.97 -12.00
CA LEU A 7 5.51 3.47 -10.66
C LEU A 7 6.67 4.20 -9.97
N LYS A 8 6.60 4.36 -8.67
CA LYS A 8 7.70 4.99 -7.90
C LYS A 8 8.99 4.17 -7.92
N GLY A 9 8.87 2.85 -7.89
CA GLY A 9 9.91 1.85 -7.98
C GLY A 9 9.27 0.48 -8.23
N TYR A 10 9.89 -0.38 -9.02
CA TYR A 10 9.36 -1.69 -9.36
C TYR A 10 10.52 -2.67 -9.67
N PRO A 11 10.44 -3.95 -9.26
CA PRO A 11 9.45 -4.51 -8.32
C PRO A 11 9.68 -4.06 -6.86
N ARG A 12 8.63 -4.12 -6.02
CA ARG A 12 8.70 -3.79 -4.59
C ARG A 12 7.91 -4.80 -3.75
N LEU A 13 8.56 -5.34 -2.73
CA LEU A 13 7.95 -6.33 -1.84
C LEU A 13 6.74 -5.78 -1.07
N SER A 14 6.78 -4.52 -0.66
CA SER A 14 5.73 -3.89 0.15
C SER A 14 4.53 -3.34 -0.65
N GLU A 15 4.52 -3.49 -1.96
CA GLU A 15 3.49 -2.97 -2.87
C GLU A 15 2.84 -4.11 -3.69
N THR A 16 2.54 -5.23 -3.03
CA THR A 16 1.97 -6.44 -3.64
C THR A 16 0.64 -6.17 -4.34
N PHE A 17 -0.17 -5.26 -3.81
CA PHE A 17 -1.44 -4.87 -4.43
C PHE A 17 -1.26 -4.25 -5.83
N ILE A 18 -0.17 -3.50 -6.06
CA ILE A 18 0.16 -2.97 -7.40
C ILE A 18 0.55 -4.12 -8.34
N ALA A 19 1.36 -5.06 -7.87
CA ALA A 19 1.76 -6.21 -8.68
C ALA A 19 0.54 -7.09 -9.02
N GLN A 20 -0.38 -7.27 -8.07
CA GLN A 20 -1.64 -7.98 -8.26
C GLN A 20 -2.53 -7.29 -9.31
N GLU A 21 -2.65 -5.97 -9.25
CA GLU A 21 -3.37 -5.17 -10.23
C GLU A 21 -2.74 -5.31 -11.63
N ILE A 22 -1.43 -5.10 -11.77
CA ILE A 22 -0.69 -5.23 -13.02
C ILE A 22 -0.87 -6.63 -13.63
N TYR A 23 -0.72 -7.68 -12.83
CA TYR A 23 -0.88 -9.06 -13.27
C TYR A 23 -2.29 -9.31 -13.80
N THR A 24 -3.31 -8.81 -13.11
CA THR A 24 -4.69 -8.97 -13.57
C THR A 24 -4.95 -8.18 -14.85
N LEU A 25 -4.46 -6.95 -14.97
CA LEU A 25 -4.59 -6.15 -16.19
C LEU A 25 -3.95 -6.85 -17.42
N GLU A 26 -2.78 -7.50 -17.24
CA GLU A 26 -2.17 -8.32 -18.29
C GLU A 26 -3.06 -9.50 -18.68
N ARG A 27 -3.59 -10.24 -17.71
CA ARG A 27 -4.48 -11.39 -17.96
C ARG A 27 -5.74 -11.00 -18.71
N GLU A 28 -6.27 -9.81 -18.45
CA GLU A 28 -7.43 -9.24 -19.15
C GLU A 28 -7.08 -8.66 -20.53
N GLY A 29 -5.85 -8.88 -21.02
CA GLY A 29 -5.42 -8.53 -22.37
C GLY A 29 -5.07 -7.05 -22.58
N ILE A 30 -4.82 -6.29 -21.51
CA ILE A 30 -4.30 -4.94 -21.62
C ILE A 30 -2.79 -5.01 -21.88
N GLU A 31 -2.34 -4.41 -22.99
CA GLU A 31 -0.91 -4.29 -23.28
C GLU A 31 -0.30 -3.23 -22.37
N LEU A 32 0.59 -3.65 -21.46
CA LEU A 32 1.21 -2.76 -20.47
C LEU A 32 2.66 -2.46 -20.81
N GLN A 33 3.06 -1.21 -20.56
CA GLN A 33 4.46 -0.78 -20.44
C GLN A 33 4.66 -0.27 -19.02
N LEU A 34 5.49 -0.96 -18.23
CA LEU A 34 5.80 -0.52 -16.87
C LEU A 34 6.92 0.52 -16.91
N VAL A 35 6.72 1.64 -16.22
CA VAL A 35 7.70 2.71 -16.12
C VAL A 35 8.04 2.93 -14.65
N SER A 36 9.26 2.63 -14.27
CA SER A 36 9.73 2.77 -12.90
C SER A 36 10.63 4.00 -12.75
N LEU A 37 10.30 4.90 -11.81
CA LEU A 37 11.06 6.13 -11.58
C LEU A 37 12.43 5.90 -10.92
N ARG A 38 12.71 4.66 -10.50
CA ARG A 38 14.00 4.23 -9.93
C ARG A 38 14.16 2.72 -10.03
N HIS A 39 15.39 2.26 -9.91
CA HIS A 39 15.66 0.84 -9.79
C HIS A 39 15.14 0.24 -8.47
N PRO A 40 14.86 -1.06 -8.42
CA PRO A 40 14.43 -1.74 -7.19
C PRO A 40 15.55 -1.68 -6.15
N THR A 41 15.15 -1.54 -4.88
CA THR A 41 16.06 -1.52 -3.73
C THR A 41 15.84 -2.71 -2.80
N ASP A 42 14.74 -3.44 -2.98
CA ASP A 42 14.40 -4.59 -2.14
C ASP A 42 15.19 -5.83 -2.62
N PRO A 43 15.87 -6.56 -1.73
CA PRO A 43 16.63 -7.76 -2.08
C PRO A 43 15.75 -8.95 -2.49
N HIS A 44 14.49 -8.93 -2.07
CA HIS A 44 13.49 -9.96 -2.36
C HIS A 44 12.33 -9.39 -3.15
N THR A 45 11.73 -10.25 -3.99
CA THR A 45 10.51 -9.93 -4.75
C THR A 45 9.40 -10.91 -4.38
N HIS A 46 8.15 -10.48 -4.48
CA HIS A 46 7.01 -11.37 -4.32
C HIS A 46 6.88 -12.30 -5.54
N PRO A 47 6.47 -13.58 -5.40
CA PRO A 47 6.33 -14.52 -6.52
C PRO A 47 5.44 -14.01 -7.68
N ILE A 48 4.47 -13.16 -7.40
CA ILE A 48 3.61 -12.55 -8.43
C ILE A 48 4.41 -11.77 -9.49
N HIS A 49 5.56 -11.16 -9.11
CA HIS A 49 6.38 -10.41 -10.06
C HIS A 49 6.97 -11.29 -11.17
N SER A 50 7.22 -12.59 -10.89
CA SER A 50 7.68 -13.54 -11.91
C SER A 50 6.61 -13.93 -12.93
N LYS A 51 5.33 -13.67 -12.61
CA LYS A 51 4.18 -13.93 -13.48
C LYS A 51 3.84 -12.73 -14.38
N ILE A 52 4.44 -11.57 -14.13
CA ILE A 52 4.26 -10.35 -14.93
C ILE A 52 5.30 -10.33 -16.04
N HIS A 53 4.85 -10.21 -17.29
CA HIS A 53 5.68 -10.26 -18.48
C HIS A 53 5.88 -8.90 -19.15
N SER A 54 5.14 -7.88 -18.71
CA SER A 54 5.22 -6.52 -19.26
C SER A 54 6.63 -5.93 -19.14
N PRO A 55 7.15 -5.31 -20.20
CA PRO A 55 8.48 -4.72 -20.20
C PRO A 55 8.56 -3.55 -19.20
N VAL A 56 9.68 -3.48 -18.47
CA VAL A 56 9.94 -2.42 -17.49
C VAL A 56 10.99 -1.45 -18.05
N ASN A 57 10.61 -0.18 -18.18
CA ASN A 57 11.53 0.91 -18.48
C ASN A 57 11.88 1.66 -17.19
N TYR A 58 13.17 1.65 -16.82
CA TYR A 58 13.70 2.36 -15.67
C TYR A 58 14.14 3.77 -16.09
N LEU A 59 13.54 4.79 -15.49
CA LEU A 59 13.97 6.17 -15.69
C LEU A 59 15.16 6.49 -14.76
N PRO A 60 16.03 7.45 -15.12
CA PRO A 60 17.14 7.86 -14.25
C PRO A 60 16.58 8.36 -12.91
N GLU A 61 16.97 7.72 -11.81
CA GLU A 61 16.52 8.13 -10.46
C GLU A 61 17.00 9.55 -10.15
N TYR A 62 18.25 9.85 -10.52
CA TYR A 62 18.80 11.21 -10.52
C TYR A 62 19.29 11.57 -11.92
N LEU A 63 18.96 12.79 -12.37
CA LEU A 63 19.22 13.21 -13.75
C LEU A 63 20.70 13.18 -14.14
N TYR A 64 21.60 13.35 -13.16
CA TYR A 64 23.06 13.30 -13.38
C TYR A 64 23.59 11.89 -13.61
N GLN A 65 22.81 10.83 -13.35
CA GLN A 65 23.23 9.45 -13.60
C GLN A 65 23.26 9.14 -15.10
N GLU A 66 22.36 9.74 -15.88
CA GLU A 66 22.22 9.52 -17.32
C GLU A 66 22.07 10.86 -18.08
N PRO A 67 23.04 11.79 -17.99
CA PRO A 67 22.88 13.16 -18.49
C PRO A 67 22.65 13.22 -20.01
N LEU A 68 23.28 12.34 -20.77
CA LEU A 68 23.12 12.26 -22.23
C LEU A 68 21.72 11.79 -22.62
N ARG A 69 21.14 10.82 -21.89
CA ARG A 69 19.78 10.34 -22.10
C ARG A 69 18.78 11.45 -21.81
N VAL A 70 18.94 12.18 -20.71
CA VAL A 70 18.10 13.32 -20.35
C VAL A 70 18.20 14.43 -21.40
N TRP A 71 19.40 14.76 -21.85
CA TRP A 71 19.63 15.77 -22.90
C TRP A 71 18.98 15.39 -24.22
N ASN A 72 19.19 14.16 -24.70
CA ASN A 72 18.59 13.66 -25.94
C ASN A 72 17.06 13.65 -25.84
N SER A 73 16.52 13.21 -24.71
CA SER A 73 15.09 13.20 -24.44
C SER A 73 14.50 14.61 -24.44
N TRP A 74 15.20 15.59 -23.84
CA TRP A 74 14.81 17.00 -23.92
C TRP A 74 14.80 17.50 -25.37
N ARG A 75 15.79 17.15 -26.21
CA ARG A 75 15.83 17.55 -27.63
C ARG A 75 14.63 16.99 -28.42
N ILE A 76 14.16 15.79 -28.08
CA ILE A 76 12.97 15.16 -28.68
C ILE A 76 11.71 15.84 -28.13
N ALA A 77 11.54 15.87 -26.81
CA ALA A 77 10.33 16.35 -26.13
C ALA A 77 10.01 17.81 -26.47
N ARG A 78 11.03 18.68 -26.59
CA ARG A 78 10.82 20.10 -26.93
C ARG A 78 10.21 20.36 -28.30
N ARG A 79 10.21 19.35 -29.20
CA ARG A 79 9.61 19.41 -30.53
C ARG A 79 8.15 18.96 -30.54
N LEU A 80 7.69 18.34 -29.46
CA LEU A 80 6.32 17.84 -29.32
C LEU A 80 5.39 19.02 -28.97
N ALA A 81 4.18 19.00 -29.50
CA ALA A 81 3.23 20.11 -29.44
C ALA A 81 2.88 20.53 -27.99
N GLY A 82 2.79 19.59 -27.05
CA GLY A 82 2.44 19.86 -25.67
C GLY A 82 3.59 20.35 -24.76
N TYR A 83 4.84 20.41 -25.27
CA TYR A 83 6.01 20.74 -24.46
C TYR A 83 5.90 22.10 -23.75
N GLN A 84 5.49 23.15 -24.47
CA GLN A 84 5.41 24.50 -23.90
C GLN A 84 4.40 24.56 -22.75
N ARG A 85 3.25 23.91 -22.91
CA ARG A 85 2.23 23.81 -21.84
C ARG A 85 2.77 23.05 -20.63
N ALA A 86 3.42 21.91 -20.82
CA ALA A 86 4.01 21.14 -19.73
C ALA A 86 5.09 21.93 -18.98
N ARG A 87 5.93 22.69 -19.72
CA ARG A 87 6.94 23.58 -19.13
C ARG A 87 6.30 24.70 -18.29
N GLN A 88 5.20 25.29 -18.74
CA GLN A 88 4.47 26.31 -17.98
C GLN A 88 3.91 25.73 -16.67
N ILE A 89 3.26 24.56 -16.73
CA ILE A 89 2.77 23.83 -15.55
C ILE A 89 3.93 23.57 -14.58
N TRP A 90 5.02 22.98 -15.06
CA TRP A 90 6.20 22.71 -14.23
C TRP A 90 6.79 23.96 -13.59
N LEU A 91 6.90 25.09 -14.32
CA LEU A 91 7.41 26.33 -13.77
C LEU A 91 6.49 26.91 -12.69
N ALA A 92 5.17 26.77 -12.84
CA ALA A 92 4.22 27.16 -11.81
C ALA A 92 4.37 26.29 -10.56
N ASP A 93 4.52 24.98 -10.75
CA ASP A 93 4.77 24.03 -9.65
C ASP A 93 6.11 24.32 -8.96
N LEU A 94 7.18 24.61 -9.73
CA LEU A 94 8.51 24.91 -9.19
C LEU A 94 8.52 26.21 -8.36
N ARG A 95 7.71 27.21 -8.71
CA ARG A 95 7.58 28.45 -7.92
C ARG A 95 6.95 28.18 -6.54
N ARG A 96 6.06 27.18 -6.43
CA ARG A 96 5.37 26.80 -5.18
C ARG A 96 6.15 25.77 -4.35
N ASP A 97 6.96 24.95 -5.02
CA ASP A 97 7.82 23.93 -4.42
C ASP A 97 9.20 23.98 -5.08
N PHE A 98 10.03 24.93 -4.63
CA PHE A 98 11.39 25.11 -5.15
C PHE A 98 12.33 24.06 -4.57
N SER A 99 12.29 22.85 -5.16
CA SER A 99 13.08 21.70 -4.72
C SER A 99 13.78 20.99 -5.88
N ALA A 100 14.94 20.39 -5.59
CA ALA A 100 15.63 19.51 -6.54
C ALA A 100 14.74 18.34 -7.01
N ASN A 101 13.81 17.90 -6.15
CA ASN A 101 12.84 16.88 -6.48
C ASN A 101 11.88 17.33 -7.59
N ARG A 102 11.43 18.58 -7.58
CA ARG A 102 10.56 19.14 -8.63
C ARG A 102 11.29 19.23 -9.99
N ILE A 103 12.57 19.57 -9.98
CA ILE A 103 13.42 19.57 -11.18
C ILE A 103 13.57 18.13 -11.72
N ARG A 104 13.83 17.17 -10.83
CA ARG A 104 13.96 15.77 -11.17
C ARG A 104 12.69 15.24 -11.84
N ARG A 105 11.51 15.52 -11.29
CA ARG A 105 10.22 15.09 -11.85
C ARG A 105 10.05 15.56 -13.30
N PHE A 106 10.42 16.80 -13.60
CA PHE A 106 10.34 17.30 -14.97
C PHE A 106 11.36 16.61 -15.90
N GLY A 107 12.61 16.44 -15.46
CA GLY A 107 13.60 15.69 -16.23
C GLY A 107 13.17 14.25 -16.52
N GLN A 108 12.63 13.54 -15.52
CA GLN A 108 12.05 12.19 -15.72
C GLN A 108 10.88 12.22 -16.71
N SER A 109 10.03 13.24 -16.69
CA SER A 109 8.92 13.37 -17.62
C SER A 109 9.37 13.59 -19.08
N LEU A 110 10.51 14.25 -19.28
CA LEU A 110 11.11 14.41 -20.61
C LEU A 110 11.57 13.05 -21.17
N VAL A 111 12.23 12.23 -20.32
CA VAL A 111 12.66 10.89 -20.71
C VAL A 111 11.44 10.02 -21.03
N LEU A 112 10.45 10.01 -20.12
CA LEU A 112 9.21 9.26 -20.35
C LEU A 112 8.54 9.68 -21.65
N ALA A 113 8.34 10.97 -21.91
CA ALA A 113 7.69 11.47 -23.10
C ALA A 113 8.44 11.12 -24.39
N ALA A 114 9.78 11.09 -24.35
CA ALA A 114 10.60 10.76 -25.52
C ALA A 114 10.64 9.25 -25.83
N GLU A 115 10.56 8.39 -24.79
CA GLU A 115 10.70 6.93 -24.89
C GLU A 115 9.37 6.18 -24.89
N LEU A 116 8.27 6.88 -24.70
CA LEU A 116 6.93 6.29 -24.70
C LEU A 116 6.60 5.71 -26.08
N SER A 117 6.10 4.49 -26.11
CA SER A 117 5.65 3.82 -27.34
C SER A 117 4.59 4.64 -28.07
N GLU A 118 4.66 4.69 -29.40
CA GLU A 118 3.60 5.31 -30.24
C GLU A 118 2.24 4.60 -30.11
N LYS A 119 2.24 3.34 -29.67
CA LYS A 119 1.02 2.56 -29.40
C LYS A 119 0.34 2.97 -28.11
N THR A 120 1.04 3.64 -27.19
CA THR A 120 0.48 4.03 -25.89
C THR A 120 -0.68 4.99 -26.08
N LYS A 121 -1.82 4.67 -25.46
CA LYS A 121 -3.05 5.46 -25.54
C LYS A 121 -3.40 6.16 -24.22
N HIS A 122 -2.87 5.67 -23.11
CA HIS A 122 -3.17 6.17 -21.77
C HIS A 122 -1.96 6.01 -20.85
N LEU A 123 -1.76 6.98 -19.95
CA LEU A 123 -0.79 6.87 -18.87
C LEU A 123 -1.52 6.74 -17.54
N TYR A 124 -1.12 5.75 -16.74
CA TYR A 124 -1.71 5.50 -15.44
C TYR A 124 -0.63 5.50 -14.35
N ALA A 125 -0.76 6.36 -13.35
CA ALA A 125 0.23 6.49 -12.28
C ALA A 125 -0.25 5.86 -10.98
N HIS A 126 0.57 5.05 -10.33
CA HIS A 126 0.39 4.74 -8.92
C HIS A 126 1.11 5.78 -8.06
N PHE A 127 0.39 6.31 -7.10
CA PHE A 127 0.72 7.42 -6.20
C PHE A 127 0.57 8.82 -6.81
N LEU A 128 -0.26 9.60 -6.14
CA LEU A 128 -0.64 10.96 -6.49
C LEU A 128 0.55 11.95 -6.46
N HIS A 129 1.60 11.69 -5.66
CA HIS A 129 2.73 12.62 -5.51
C HIS A 129 3.71 12.58 -6.72
N THR A 130 4.89 11.96 -6.60
CA THR A 130 5.96 12.00 -7.63
C THR A 130 5.55 11.31 -8.93
N PRO A 131 5.03 10.06 -8.92
CA PRO A 131 4.63 9.39 -10.15
C PRO A 131 3.56 10.17 -10.94
N ALA A 132 2.51 10.64 -10.26
CA ALA A 132 1.48 11.43 -10.94
C ALA A 132 2.01 12.77 -11.48
N SER A 133 3.00 13.42 -10.84
CA SER A 133 3.62 14.63 -11.41
C SER A 133 4.40 14.33 -12.68
N VAL A 134 5.21 13.27 -12.69
CA VAL A 134 5.96 12.82 -13.89
C VAL A 134 4.99 12.46 -15.01
N THR A 135 3.94 11.73 -14.66
CA THR A 135 2.88 11.31 -15.61
C THR A 135 2.14 12.53 -16.18
N ARG A 136 1.69 13.47 -15.34
CA ARG A 136 1.01 14.71 -15.75
C ARG A 136 1.83 15.49 -16.78
N TYR A 137 3.13 15.71 -16.50
CA TYR A 137 3.99 16.44 -17.43
C TYR A 137 4.22 15.66 -18.72
N ALA A 138 4.51 14.36 -18.67
CA ALA A 138 4.74 13.53 -19.85
C ALA A 138 3.47 13.40 -20.72
N ALA A 139 2.32 13.19 -20.09
CA ALA A 139 1.02 13.14 -20.75
C ALA A 139 0.69 14.46 -21.45
N THR A 140 0.95 15.60 -20.80
CA THR A 140 0.80 16.93 -21.40
C THR A 140 1.72 17.09 -22.60
N ILE A 141 3.01 16.69 -22.52
CA ILE A 141 3.96 16.76 -23.64
C ILE A 141 3.46 15.95 -24.83
N ARG A 142 2.96 14.73 -24.59
CA ARG A 142 2.49 13.77 -25.60
C ARG A 142 1.04 14.01 -26.03
N GLN A 143 0.32 14.90 -25.35
CA GLN A 143 -1.12 15.13 -25.54
C GLN A 143 -1.94 13.84 -25.38
N LEU A 144 -1.61 13.03 -24.37
CA LEU A 144 -2.30 11.79 -24.05
C LEU A 144 -3.15 11.94 -22.78
N PRO A 145 -4.27 11.21 -22.68
CA PRO A 145 -5.03 11.13 -21.45
C PRO A 145 -4.20 10.42 -20.37
N TRP A 146 -4.43 10.81 -19.12
CA TRP A 146 -3.76 10.19 -17.99
C TRP A 146 -4.66 10.12 -16.76
N SER A 147 -4.36 9.22 -15.87
CA SER A 147 -5.08 9.00 -14.63
C SER A 147 -4.12 8.54 -13.52
N PHE A 148 -4.62 8.49 -12.29
CA PHE A 148 -3.80 8.03 -11.17
C PHE A 148 -4.61 7.29 -10.11
N SER A 149 -3.89 6.41 -9.36
CA SER A 149 -4.35 5.80 -8.13
C SER A 149 -3.67 6.47 -6.94
N ALA A 150 -4.46 7.00 -6.01
CA ALA A 150 -3.99 7.65 -4.80
C ALA A 150 -4.06 6.70 -3.61
N HIS A 151 -2.99 6.69 -2.79
CA HIS A 151 -2.85 5.80 -1.65
C HIS A 151 -2.59 6.60 -0.37
N ALA A 152 -2.67 5.95 0.81
CA ALA A 152 -2.65 6.62 2.10
C ALA A 152 -1.65 7.78 2.23
N LYS A 153 -0.34 7.51 2.17
CA LYS A 153 0.67 8.54 2.43
C LYS A 153 0.58 9.73 1.48
N ASP A 154 0.40 9.49 0.19
CA ASP A 154 0.40 10.56 -0.81
C ASP A 154 -0.86 11.43 -0.76
N ILE A 155 -1.99 10.88 -0.29
CA ILE A 155 -3.21 11.66 -0.05
C ILE A 155 -2.99 12.65 1.09
N TRP A 156 -2.40 12.18 2.20
CA TRP A 156 -2.31 12.98 3.42
C TRP A 156 -1.12 13.94 3.47
N THR A 157 -0.04 13.63 2.73
CA THR A 157 1.20 14.44 2.77
C THR A 157 1.42 15.31 1.53
N THR A 158 0.60 15.20 0.47
CA THR A 158 0.69 16.07 -0.71
C THR A 158 -0.04 17.39 -0.46
N PRO A 159 0.52 18.54 -0.84
CA PRO A 159 -0.13 19.85 -0.68
C PRO A 159 -1.49 19.93 -1.38
N LYS A 160 -2.42 20.70 -0.79
CA LYS A 160 -3.78 20.87 -1.31
C LYS A 160 -3.79 21.29 -2.80
N TRP A 161 -3.00 22.30 -3.16
CA TRP A 161 -2.95 22.81 -4.53
C TRP A 161 -2.56 21.73 -5.55
N GLU A 162 -1.60 20.87 -5.19
CA GLU A 162 -1.12 19.82 -6.09
C GLU A 162 -2.19 18.73 -6.29
N LYS A 163 -2.96 18.40 -5.24
CA LYS A 163 -4.09 17.45 -5.31
C LYS A 163 -5.20 18.01 -6.21
N THR A 164 -5.65 19.24 -5.95
CA THR A 164 -6.73 19.91 -6.71
C THR A 164 -6.39 19.99 -8.20
N GLU A 165 -5.19 20.44 -8.55
CA GLU A 165 -4.81 20.56 -9.96
C GLU A 165 -4.67 19.23 -10.68
N LYS A 166 -4.21 18.18 -9.99
CA LYS A 166 -4.12 16.83 -10.58
C LYS A 166 -5.49 16.21 -10.80
N LEU A 167 -6.43 16.40 -9.87
CA LEU A 167 -7.82 15.98 -10.06
C LEU A 167 -8.46 16.67 -11.25
N ALA A 168 -8.28 17.97 -11.40
CA ALA A 168 -8.82 18.73 -12.52
C ALA A 168 -8.17 18.38 -13.89
N ASP A 169 -6.91 17.96 -13.91
CA ASP A 169 -6.17 17.68 -15.14
C ASP A 169 -6.23 16.20 -15.59
N CYS A 170 -6.56 15.27 -14.71
CA CYS A 170 -6.62 13.85 -15.06
C CYS A 170 -7.95 13.46 -15.71
N THR A 171 -7.95 12.37 -16.45
CA THR A 171 -9.19 11.81 -17.02
C THR A 171 -10.06 11.20 -15.93
N TRP A 172 -9.45 10.52 -14.98
CA TRP A 172 -10.08 9.98 -13.78
C TRP A 172 -9.01 9.71 -12.72
N ALA A 173 -9.43 9.65 -11.49
CA ALA A 173 -8.62 9.27 -10.35
C ALA A 173 -9.31 8.19 -9.53
N VAL A 174 -8.54 7.30 -8.93
CA VAL A 174 -9.05 6.28 -8.00
C VAL A 174 -8.33 6.35 -6.67
N THR A 175 -8.99 5.90 -5.62
CA THR A 175 -8.41 5.68 -4.29
C THR A 175 -9.01 4.44 -3.64
N CYS A 176 -8.26 3.80 -2.75
CA CYS A 176 -8.59 2.48 -2.22
C CYS A 176 -9.28 2.50 -0.85
N THR A 177 -9.74 3.66 -0.38
CA THR A 177 -10.46 3.78 0.89
C THR A 177 -11.54 4.86 0.81
N GLU A 178 -12.63 4.70 1.57
CA GLU A 178 -13.68 5.71 1.69
C GLU A 178 -13.15 7.01 2.29
N ASN A 179 -12.33 6.88 3.35
CA ASN A 179 -11.73 8.05 3.98
C ASN A 179 -10.82 8.83 3.00
N GLY A 180 -10.06 8.14 2.14
CA GLY A 180 -9.28 8.76 1.07
C GLY A 180 -10.16 9.42 0.02
N TYR A 181 -11.25 8.75 -0.38
CA TYR A 181 -12.23 9.28 -1.31
C TYR A 181 -12.87 10.57 -0.80
N GLN A 182 -13.40 10.57 0.41
CA GLN A 182 -14.04 11.76 1.01
C GLN A 182 -13.06 12.95 1.10
N HIS A 183 -11.81 12.68 1.48
CA HIS A 183 -10.78 13.72 1.52
C HIS A 183 -10.50 14.33 0.14
N LEU A 184 -10.41 13.52 -0.91
CA LEU A 184 -10.15 13.99 -2.27
C LEU A 184 -11.41 14.60 -2.91
N ALA A 185 -12.60 14.11 -2.62
CA ALA A 185 -13.86 14.61 -3.13
C ALA A 185 -14.12 16.07 -2.75
N VAL A 186 -13.72 16.48 -1.53
CA VAL A 186 -13.80 17.90 -1.10
C VAL A 186 -12.88 18.83 -1.94
N LEU A 187 -11.87 18.24 -2.60
CA LEU A 187 -10.90 18.99 -3.43
C LEU A 187 -11.19 18.89 -4.93
N ALA A 188 -12.05 17.99 -5.33
CA ALA A 188 -12.48 17.78 -6.70
C ALA A 188 -13.48 18.88 -7.10
N ASN A 189 -13.45 19.28 -8.39
CA ASN A 189 -14.46 20.16 -8.95
C ASN A 189 -15.67 19.35 -9.43
N GLU A 190 -16.75 20.06 -9.72
CA GLU A 190 -17.90 19.45 -10.38
C GLU A 190 -17.48 18.90 -11.76
N GLY A 191 -17.72 17.60 -11.98
CA GLY A 191 -17.30 16.89 -13.21
C GLY A 191 -15.99 16.15 -13.13
N ASP A 192 -15.15 16.35 -12.10
CA ASP A 192 -13.95 15.54 -11.89
C ASP A 192 -14.35 14.08 -11.62
N GLN A 193 -13.71 13.15 -12.34
CA GLN A 193 -14.01 11.71 -12.23
C GLN A 193 -13.14 11.09 -11.13
N LEU A 194 -13.66 11.05 -9.91
CA LEU A 194 -13.01 10.41 -8.76
C LEU A 194 -13.82 9.18 -8.34
N HIS A 195 -13.14 8.04 -8.16
CA HIS A 195 -13.78 6.77 -7.80
C HIS A 195 -13.09 6.14 -6.59
N ARG A 196 -13.87 5.44 -5.75
CA ARG A 196 -13.34 4.56 -4.73
C ARG A 196 -13.29 3.14 -5.28
N LEU A 197 -12.12 2.53 -5.30
CA LEU A 197 -11.90 1.15 -5.74
C LEU A 197 -11.00 0.45 -4.72
N TYR A 198 -11.54 -0.49 -3.96
CA TYR A 198 -10.73 -1.33 -3.09
C TYR A 198 -9.81 -2.23 -3.91
N HIS A 199 -8.56 -2.41 -3.49
CA HIS A 199 -7.66 -3.32 -4.19
C HIS A 199 -8.07 -4.78 -3.99
N GLY A 200 -8.62 -5.09 -2.81
CA GLY A 200 -8.95 -6.45 -2.42
C GLY A 200 -7.72 -7.35 -2.29
N LEU A 201 -7.97 -8.61 -1.99
CA LEU A 201 -6.95 -9.65 -1.89
C LEU A 201 -7.24 -10.76 -2.90
N ASP A 202 -6.20 -11.24 -3.59
CA ASP A 202 -6.30 -12.38 -4.51
C ASP A 202 -6.41 -13.69 -3.72
N GLY A 203 -7.58 -14.33 -3.78
CA GLY A 203 -7.84 -15.59 -3.10
C GLY A 203 -7.00 -16.77 -3.60
N ASP A 204 -6.49 -16.72 -4.83
CA ASP A 204 -5.60 -17.75 -5.37
C ASP A 204 -4.20 -17.69 -4.74
N LEU A 205 -3.75 -16.48 -4.38
CA LEU A 205 -2.47 -16.28 -3.69
C LEU A 205 -2.57 -16.56 -2.19
N PHE A 206 -3.74 -16.34 -1.60
CA PHE A 206 -4.01 -16.49 -0.17
C PHE A 206 -5.14 -17.51 0.06
N SER A 207 -4.92 -18.75 -0.38
CA SER A 207 -5.92 -19.81 -0.25
C SER A 207 -6.31 -20.06 1.21
N ASP A 208 -7.60 -20.28 1.42
CA ASP A 208 -8.15 -20.64 2.74
C ASP A 208 -7.50 -21.95 3.27
N PRO A 209 -6.88 -21.92 4.45
CA PRO A 209 -6.21 -23.09 5.03
C PRO A 209 -7.20 -24.16 5.53
N GLY A 210 -8.50 -23.88 5.49
CA GLY A 210 -9.50 -24.69 6.18
C GLY A 210 -9.59 -24.39 7.68
N PRO A 211 -10.29 -25.21 8.47
CA PRO A 211 -10.43 -24.98 9.89
C PRO A 211 -9.07 -25.05 10.62
N ILE A 212 -8.64 -23.95 11.20
CA ILE A 212 -7.51 -23.93 12.14
C ILE A 212 -8.11 -23.93 13.53
N ALA A 213 -7.95 -25.04 14.24
CA ALA A 213 -8.41 -25.15 15.61
C ALA A 213 -7.21 -25.01 16.55
N SER A 214 -6.99 -23.81 17.06
CA SER A 214 -6.10 -23.61 18.19
C SER A 214 -6.92 -23.27 19.42
N ASP A 215 -6.83 -24.10 20.43
CA ASP A 215 -7.47 -23.92 21.74
C ASP A 215 -6.53 -23.30 22.77
N ARG A 216 -5.35 -22.80 22.35
CA ARG A 216 -4.44 -22.09 23.24
C ARG A 216 -5.15 -20.90 23.87
N ASP A 217 -5.18 -20.86 25.20
CA ASP A 217 -5.84 -19.78 25.99
C ASP A 217 -4.87 -19.03 26.89
N GLY A 218 -3.57 -19.33 26.78
CA GLY A 218 -2.50 -18.73 27.56
C GLY A 218 -2.35 -19.29 28.99
N SER A 219 -3.08 -20.34 29.37
CA SER A 219 -2.95 -20.97 30.69
C SER A 219 -1.76 -21.91 30.78
N ASP A 220 -1.27 -22.45 29.66
CA ASP A 220 -0.21 -23.43 29.59
C ASP A 220 1.11 -22.81 29.11
N PRO A 221 2.19 -22.80 29.93
CA PRO A 221 3.49 -22.25 29.52
C PRO A 221 4.15 -23.01 28.36
N ASP A 222 3.87 -24.30 28.19
CA ASP A 222 4.43 -25.10 27.11
C ASP A 222 3.68 -24.88 25.77
N PHE A 223 2.47 -24.32 25.83
CA PHE A 223 1.64 -24.02 24.67
C PHE A 223 1.18 -22.54 24.67
N PRO A 224 2.11 -21.56 24.62
CA PRO A 224 1.76 -20.15 24.65
C PRO A 224 0.95 -19.72 23.43
N VAL A 225 0.09 -18.72 23.59
CA VAL A 225 -0.66 -18.11 22.47
C VAL A 225 0.32 -17.37 21.56
N ARG A 226 0.26 -17.65 20.27
CA ARG A 226 1.16 -17.12 19.25
C ARG A 226 0.56 -15.87 18.61
N ILE A 227 1.14 -14.72 18.92
CA ILE A 227 0.74 -13.42 18.38
C ILE A 227 1.65 -13.09 17.21
N LEU A 228 1.08 -12.67 16.08
CA LEU A 228 1.82 -12.26 14.89
C LEU A 228 1.59 -10.79 14.58
N SER A 229 2.65 -10.11 14.18
CA SER A 229 2.58 -8.81 13.49
C SER A 229 3.41 -8.86 12.21
N VAL A 230 2.85 -8.38 11.12
CA VAL A 230 3.52 -8.28 9.82
C VAL A 230 3.55 -6.83 9.37
N GLY A 231 4.75 -6.32 9.08
CA GLY A 231 4.91 -4.97 8.57
C GLY A 231 6.25 -4.35 8.90
N ARG A 232 6.59 -3.28 8.19
CA ARG A 232 7.83 -2.54 8.47
C ARG A 232 7.80 -1.89 9.85
N ALA A 233 8.89 -2.01 10.59
CA ALA A 233 9.11 -1.30 11.85
C ALA A 233 9.32 0.20 11.59
N VAL A 234 8.23 0.94 11.44
CA VAL A 234 8.17 2.39 11.18
C VAL A 234 7.11 3.03 12.10
N PRO A 235 7.19 4.35 12.40
CA PRO A 235 6.37 5.00 13.43
C PRO A 235 4.86 4.72 13.32
N LYS A 236 4.29 4.71 12.13
CA LYS A 236 2.86 4.52 11.92
C LYS A 236 2.33 3.12 12.27
N LYS A 237 3.22 2.13 12.45
CA LYS A 237 2.83 0.75 12.80
C LYS A 237 2.60 0.54 14.30
N GLY A 238 3.07 1.46 15.17
CA GLY A 238 2.79 1.47 16.60
C GLY A 238 3.35 0.28 17.40
N PHE A 239 4.39 -0.39 16.90
CA PHE A 239 4.94 -1.57 17.60
C PHE A 239 5.57 -1.27 18.96
N ASP A 240 5.96 -0.02 19.20
CA ASP A 240 6.35 0.49 20.52
C ASP A 240 5.17 0.45 21.51
N VAL A 241 3.97 0.83 21.07
CA VAL A 241 2.74 0.73 21.87
C VAL A 241 2.39 -0.75 22.15
N LEU A 242 2.60 -1.63 21.15
CA LEU A 242 2.40 -3.07 21.35
C LEU A 242 3.32 -3.63 22.43
N LEU A 243 4.61 -3.27 22.42
CA LEU A 243 5.54 -3.69 23.47
C LEU A 243 5.09 -3.25 24.87
N CYS A 244 4.66 -1.99 25.00
CA CYS A 244 4.10 -1.49 26.25
C CYS A 244 2.81 -2.22 26.66
N ALA A 245 1.97 -2.62 25.72
CA ALA A 245 0.75 -3.37 25.99
C ALA A 245 1.04 -4.81 26.42
N LEU A 246 1.99 -5.48 25.76
CA LEU A 246 2.41 -6.83 26.11
C LEU A 246 3.06 -6.90 27.50
N ALA A 247 3.81 -5.88 27.90
CA ALA A 247 4.40 -5.78 29.24
C ALA A 247 3.36 -5.62 30.36
N GLN A 248 2.11 -5.20 30.04
CA GLN A 248 1.01 -5.07 31.00
C GLN A 248 0.18 -6.34 31.14
N LEU A 249 0.47 -7.39 30.36
CA LEU A 249 -0.27 -8.65 30.51
C LEU A 249 0.08 -9.33 31.85
N PRO A 250 -0.92 -9.94 32.53
CA PRO A 250 -0.68 -10.69 33.76
C PRO A 250 0.32 -11.82 33.55
N GLY A 251 1.17 -12.06 34.53
CA GLY A 251 2.25 -13.07 34.47
C GLY A 251 1.79 -14.51 34.31
N GLU A 252 0.53 -14.82 34.64
CA GLU A 252 -0.09 -16.11 34.42
C GLU A 252 -0.55 -16.36 32.99
N ILE A 253 -0.47 -15.35 32.10
CA ILE A 253 -0.84 -15.48 30.69
C ILE A 253 0.40 -15.75 29.86
N HIS A 254 0.48 -16.92 29.24
CA HIS A 254 1.60 -17.33 28.42
C HIS A 254 1.36 -17.02 26.96
N TRP A 255 2.27 -16.22 26.37
CA TRP A 255 2.20 -15.74 24.98
C TRP A 255 3.59 -15.65 24.36
N GLN A 256 3.65 -15.68 23.05
CA GLN A 256 4.84 -15.39 22.25
C GLN A 256 4.46 -14.41 21.13
N TRP A 257 5.21 -13.31 20.99
CA TRP A 257 5.03 -12.40 19.88
C TRP A 257 6.08 -12.60 18.79
N ARG A 258 5.63 -12.63 17.55
CA ARG A 258 6.46 -12.77 16.35
C ARG A 258 6.28 -11.54 15.48
N HIS A 259 7.39 -10.90 15.11
CA HIS A 259 7.39 -9.74 14.23
C HIS A 259 8.08 -10.08 12.90
N ALA A 260 7.35 -10.03 11.78
CA ALA A 260 7.87 -10.20 10.43
C ALA A 260 7.95 -8.84 9.73
N GLY A 261 9.16 -8.36 9.50
CA GLY A 261 9.45 -7.10 8.82
C GLY A 261 10.77 -6.49 9.24
N GLY A 262 11.33 -5.65 8.38
CA GLY A 262 12.46 -4.78 8.68
C GLY A 262 11.99 -3.34 8.91
N GLY A 263 12.90 -2.41 9.07
CA GLY A 263 12.57 -0.98 9.15
C GLY A 263 13.48 -0.22 10.10
N GLU A 264 13.40 1.10 10.02
CA GLU A 264 14.29 2.01 10.74
C GLU A 264 14.14 1.94 12.28
N GLN A 265 12.95 1.56 12.78
CA GLN A 265 12.70 1.44 14.22
C GLN A 265 13.06 0.07 14.80
N LEU A 266 13.49 -0.91 13.99
CA LEU A 266 13.72 -2.28 14.50
C LEU A 266 14.74 -2.33 15.65
N HIS A 267 15.80 -1.52 15.56
CA HIS A 267 16.81 -1.45 16.62
C HIS A 267 16.25 -0.88 17.93
N SER A 268 15.51 0.23 17.84
CA SER A 268 14.87 0.85 19.03
C SER A 268 13.80 -0.03 19.65
N LEU A 269 13.01 -0.76 18.83
CA LEU A 269 12.01 -1.70 19.35
C LEU A 269 12.66 -2.87 20.10
N LYS A 270 13.80 -3.38 19.65
CA LYS A 270 14.56 -4.40 20.39
C LYS A 270 15.09 -3.88 21.72
N ALA A 271 15.55 -2.62 21.77
CA ALA A 271 15.98 -1.99 23.03
C ALA A 271 14.82 -1.85 24.01
N ILE A 272 13.67 -1.34 23.58
CA ILE A 272 12.44 -1.23 24.38
C ILE A 272 12.02 -2.63 24.91
N ALA A 273 12.05 -3.65 24.06
CA ALA A 273 11.72 -5.00 24.47
C ALA A 273 12.64 -5.53 25.60
N ALA A 274 13.93 -5.23 25.51
CA ALA A 274 14.91 -5.59 26.54
C ALA A 274 14.67 -4.82 27.87
N GLU A 275 14.41 -3.51 27.79
CA GLU A 275 14.08 -2.67 28.96
C GLU A 275 12.81 -3.14 29.67
N LEU A 276 11.83 -3.64 28.91
CA LEU A 276 10.56 -4.18 29.44
C LEU A 276 10.67 -5.66 29.88
N GLY A 277 11.83 -6.30 29.73
CA GLY A 277 12.03 -7.71 30.10
C GLY A 277 11.33 -8.71 29.19
N LEU A 278 11.01 -8.33 27.96
CA LEU A 278 10.21 -9.15 27.01
C LEU A 278 11.05 -9.97 26.02
N THR A 279 12.37 -9.93 26.08
CA THR A 279 13.27 -10.52 25.07
C THR A 279 12.96 -11.97 24.77
N GLU A 280 12.72 -12.79 25.81
CA GLU A 280 12.46 -14.24 25.68
C GLU A 280 11.06 -14.55 25.08
N HIS A 281 10.15 -13.59 25.11
CA HIS A 281 8.80 -13.71 24.57
C HIS A 281 8.69 -13.27 23.10
N ILE A 282 9.78 -12.73 22.50
CA ILE A 282 9.71 -12.09 21.19
C ILE A 282 10.64 -12.75 20.19
N GLN A 283 10.08 -13.13 19.04
CA GLN A 283 10.83 -13.61 17.90
C GLN A 283 10.82 -12.58 16.76
N TRP A 284 12.00 -12.02 16.46
CA TRP A 284 12.21 -11.07 15.36
C TRP A 284 12.56 -11.83 14.08
N LEU A 285 11.60 -12.00 13.17
CA LEU A 285 11.76 -12.80 11.95
C LEU A 285 12.48 -12.06 10.81
N GLY A 286 12.57 -10.71 10.89
CA GLY A 286 13.09 -9.91 9.78
C GLY A 286 12.17 -9.87 8.57
N PRO A 287 12.62 -9.29 7.43
CA PRO A 287 11.87 -9.31 6.17
C PRO A 287 11.81 -10.74 5.62
N LEU A 288 10.61 -11.21 5.31
CA LEU A 288 10.36 -12.57 4.82
C LEU A 288 9.68 -12.55 3.44
N PRO A 289 9.92 -13.56 2.58
CA PRO A 289 9.12 -13.81 1.38
C PRO A 289 7.66 -14.13 1.73
N ALA A 290 6.75 -13.84 0.79
CA ALA A 290 5.31 -14.01 0.99
C ALA A 290 4.89 -15.43 1.40
N GLU A 291 5.52 -16.47 0.82
CA GLU A 291 5.24 -17.86 1.16
C GLU A 291 5.56 -18.19 2.62
N GLN A 292 6.66 -17.62 3.15
CA GLN A 292 7.01 -17.77 4.56
C GLN A 292 6.08 -16.97 5.46
N ILE A 293 5.66 -15.78 5.03
CA ILE A 293 4.65 -14.97 5.74
C ILE A 293 3.34 -15.76 5.86
N LEU A 294 2.90 -16.41 4.77
CA LEU A 294 1.69 -17.24 4.78
C LEU A 294 1.76 -18.38 5.80
N HIS A 295 2.93 -19.03 5.90
CA HIS A 295 3.17 -20.03 6.95
C HIS A 295 3.00 -19.45 8.36
N TRP A 296 3.54 -18.23 8.62
CA TRP A 296 3.43 -17.59 9.93
C TRP A 296 2.01 -17.16 10.26
N TYR A 297 1.21 -16.72 9.28
CA TYR A 297 -0.23 -16.50 9.51
C TYR A 297 -0.93 -17.78 9.97
N ARG A 298 -0.65 -18.92 9.32
CA ARG A 298 -1.24 -20.23 9.66
C ARG A 298 -0.77 -20.80 10.99
N ASP A 299 0.46 -20.48 11.40
CA ASP A 299 1.06 -20.92 12.66
C ASP A 299 0.83 -19.93 13.81
N SER A 300 -0.11 -19.02 13.68
CA SER A 300 -0.42 -18.02 14.70
C SER A 300 -1.89 -18.10 15.14
N ASP A 301 -2.14 -17.61 16.35
CA ASP A 301 -3.46 -17.65 16.99
C ASP A 301 -4.15 -16.28 16.96
N LEU A 302 -3.37 -15.19 16.84
CA LEU A 302 -3.84 -13.82 16.88
C LEU A 302 -2.95 -12.90 16.04
N PHE A 303 -3.54 -12.02 15.28
CA PHE A 303 -2.83 -10.96 14.56
C PHE A 303 -3.01 -9.62 15.27
N VAL A 304 -1.92 -8.86 15.48
CA VAL A 304 -1.99 -7.54 16.14
C VAL A 304 -1.26 -6.51 15.30
N LEU A 305 -1.96 -5.43 14.94
CA LEU A 305 -1.39 -4.31 14.19
C LEU A 305 -1.89 -2.98 14.76
N PRO A 306 -1.22 -2.38 15.75
CA PRO A 306 -1.67 -1.16 16.43
C PRO A 306 -1.28 0.10 15.67
N SER A 307 -1.69 0.21 14.40
CA SER A 307 -1.39 1.35 13.55
C SER A 307 -1.87 2.68 14.15
N ARG A 308 -1.11 3.74 13.89
CA ARG A 308 -1.43 5.11 14.34
C ARG A 308 -1.23 6.14 13.24
N ILE A 309 -1.69 7.36 13.49
CA ILE A 309 -1.41 8.53 12.67
C ILE A 309 -0.17 9.22 13.24
N THR A 310 0.87 9.39 12.43
CA THR A 310 2.08 10.09 12.88
C THR A 310 1.88 11.61 12.90
N PRO A 311 2.73 12.39 13.60
CA PRO A 311 2.68 13.85 13.59
C PRO A 311 2.79 14.46 12.19
N SER A 312 3.46 13.79 11.25
CA SER A 312 3.54 14.20 9.84
C SER A 312 2.26 13.92 9.03
N GLY A 313 1.26 13.26 9.63
CA GLY A 313 0.03 12.84 8.96
C GLY A 313 0.16 11.49 8.23
N ASP A 314 1.36 10.86 8.18
CA ASP A 314 1.52 9.52 7.58
C ASP A 314 0.73 8.49 8.40
N ARG A 315 -0.03 7.66 7.70
CA ARG A 315 -0.90 6.63 8.27
C ARG A 315 -1.06 5.48 7.30
N ASP A 316 -1.55 4.37 7.78
CA ASP A 316 -2.06 3.32 6.89
C ASP A 316 -3.44 3.75 6.35
N GLY A 317 -3.73 3.36 5.10
CA GLY A 317 -5.09 3.31 4.60
C GLY A 317 -5.77 2.05 5.14
N LEU A 318 -6.13 1.12 4.27
CA LEU A 318 -6.45 -0.24 4.67
C LEU A 318 -5.17 -1.10 4.53
N PRO A 319 -4.56 -1.57 5.64
CA PRO A 319 -3.36 -2.40 5.56
C PRO A 319 -3.68 -3.78 4.98
N ASN A 320 -3.05 -4.16 3.88
CA ASN A 320 -3.26 -5.47 3.23
C ASN A 320 -3.06 -6.65 4.19
N VAL A 321 -2.11 -6.53 5.13
CA VAL A 321 -1.80 -7.56 6.12
C VAL A 321 -2.98 -7.92 7.03
N LEU A 322 -3.99 -7.04 7.20
CA LEU A 322 -5.24 -7.38 7.87
C LEU A 322 -6.13 -8.29 7.01
N MET A 323 -6.18 -8.05 5.71
CA MET A 323 -6.88 -8.90 4.76
C MET A 323 -6.15 -10.25 4.59
N GLU A 324 -4.81 -10.24 4.59
CA GLU A 324 -3.97 -11.43 4.57
C GLU A 324 -4.23 -12.30 5.82
N ALA A 325 -4.27 -11.71 7.01
CA ALA A 325 -4.62 -12.40 8.26
C ALA A 325 -6.05 -12.98 8.19
N ALA A 326 -7.02 -12.20 7.71
CA ALA A 326 -8.40 -12.63 7.55
C ALA A 326 -8.55 -13.80 6.57
N SER A 327 -7.78 -13.82 5.46
CA SER A 327 -7.77 -14.93 4.50
C SER A 327 -7.36 -16.26 5.15
N GLN A 328 -6.55 -16.19 6.21
CA GLN A 328 -6.09 -17.33 6.99
C GLN A 328 -6.95 -17.56 8.26
N ARG A 329 -8.12 -16.94 8.35
CA ARG A 329 -9.06 -17.02 9.50
C ARG A 329 -8.46 -16.55 10.83
N LEU A 330 -7.45 -15.71 10.78
CA LEU A 330 -6.76 -15.22 11.96
C LEU A 330 -7.49 -13.98 12.48
N ALA A 331 -7.91 -14.02 13.74
CA ALA A 331 -8.53 -12.88 14.39
C ALA A 331 -7.53 -11.71 14.48
N SER A 332 -8.01 -10.50 14.28
CA SER A 332 -7.17 -9.30 14.30
C SER A 332 -7.54 -8.34 15.42
N ILE A 333 -6.51 -7.76 16.05
CA ILE A 333 -6.63 -6.58 16.91
C ILE A 333 -5.90 -5.43 16.23
N SER A 334 -6.56 -4.28 16.10
CA SER A 334 -5.97 -3.09 15.49
C SER A 334 -6.48 -1.81 16.15
N CYS A 335 -6.09 -0.66 15.59
CA CYS A 335 -6.61 0.62 16.08
C CYS A 335 -7.78 1.12 15.24
N ALA A 336 -8.69 1.87 15.88
CA ALA A 336 -9.89 2.44 15.26
C ALA A 336 -9.55 3.62 14.33
N LEU A 337 -8.71 3.35 13.31
CA LEU A 337 -8.41 4.31 12.26
C LEU A 337 -9.43 4.18 11.13
N PRO A 338 -9.83 5.29 10.48
CA PRO A 338 -10.89 5.27 9.46
C PRO A 338 -10.71 4.21 8.38
N GLY A 339 -9.48 4.06 7.81
CA GLY A 339 -9.24 3.05 6.77
C GLY A 339 -9.28 1.60 7.29
N ILE A 340 -9.00 1.36 8.57
CA ILE A 340 -9.09 0.04 9.20
C ILE A 340 -10.55 -0.30 9.52
N GLN A 341 -11.33 0.68 9.95
CA GLN A 341 -12.78 0.52 10.22
C GLN A 341 -13.59 0.19 8.97
N GLU A 342 -13.05 0.44 7.78
CA GLU A 342 -13.69 0.01 6.53
C GLU A 342 -13.71 -1.53 6.38
N PHE A 343 -12.73 -2.22 6.95
CA PHE A 343 -12.63 -3.68 6.91
C PHE A 343 -13.05 -4.35 8.22
N ILE A 344 -12.67 -3.80 9.37
CA ILE A 344 -12.95 -4.35 10.69
C ILE A 344 -14.02 -3.48 11.38
N GLU A 345 -15.18 -4.03 11.60
CA GLU A 345 -16.16 -3.52 12.54
C GLU A 345 -15.86 -4.13 13.92
N ASN A 346 -15.70 -3.25 14.92
CA ASN A 346 -15.34 -3.69 16.27
C ASN A 346 -16.33 -4.72 16.83
N GLU A 347 -15.83 -5.76 17.49
CA GLU A 347 -16.60 -6.90 18.03
C GLU A 347 -17.23 -7.82 16.97
N HIS A 348 -16.98 -7.60 15.67
CA HIS A 348 -17.48 -8.46 14.59
C HIS A 348 -16.36 -9.18 13.86
N GLN A 349 -15.46 -8.47 13.17
CA GLN A 349 -14.33 -9.06 12.46
C GLN A 349 -13.04 -9.03 13.26
N GLY A 350 -13.05 -8.42 14.45
CA GLY A 350 -11.89 -8.26 15.32
C GLY A 350 -12.15 -7.26 16.42
N LEU A 351 -11.07 -6.87 17.12
CA LEU A 351 -11.13 -5.83 18.15
C LEU A 351 -10.42 -4.57 17.67
N LEU A 352 -11.07 -3.43 17.88
CA LEU A 352 -10.50 -2.11 17.61
C LEU A 352 -10.36 -1.32 18.92
N VAL A 353 -9.16 -0.77 19.13
CA VAL A 353 -8.84 0.07 20.29
C VAL A 353 -8.44 1.47 19.84
N PRO A 354 -8.47 2.49 20.72
CA PRO A 354 -7.89 3.79 20.41
C PRO A 354 -6.40 3.66 20.05
N ALA A 355 -5.93 4.48 19.11
CA ALA A 355 -4.51 4.54 18.80
C ALA A 355 -3.72 5.10 20.00
N ASP A 356 -2.46 4.67 20.13
CA ASP A 356 -1.53 5.08 21.18
C ASP A 356 -1.99 4.77 22.62
N ASP A 357 -2.95 3.85 22.80
CA ASP A 357 -3.44 3.40 24.11
C ASP A 357 -2.97 1.97 24.42
N ALA A 358 -1.83 1.84 25.09
CA ALA A 358 -1.26 0.56 25.46
C ALA A 358 -2.14 -0.23 26.44
N THR A 359 -2.90 0.44 27.31
CA THR A 359 -3.75 -0.20 28.31
C THR A 359 -4.98 -0.82 27.66
N MET A 360 -5.66 -0.09 26.76
CA MET A 360 -6.77 -0.64 25.99
C MET A 360 -6.31 -1.78 25.08
N LEU A 361 -5.13 -1.64 24.46
CA LEU A 361 -4.55 -2.69 23.62
C LEU A 361 -4.22 -3.95 24.45
N SER A 362 -3.63 -3.80 25.65
CA SER A 362 -3.38 -4.91 26.57
C SER A 362 -4.66 -5.63 26.97
N GLY A 363 -5.71 -4.89 27.30
CA GLY A 363 -7.03 -5.44 27.63
C GLY A 363 -7.64 -6.24 26.48
N ALA A 364 -7.55 -5.72 25.24
CA ALA A 364 -8.01 -6.41 24.05
C ALA A 364 -7.19 -7.68 23.76
N ILE A 365 -5.85 -7.63 23.88
CA ILE A 365 -4.98 -8.78 23.74
C ILE A 365 -5.31 -9.84 24.78
N ARG A 366 -5.40 -9.48 26.07
CA ARG A 366 -5.78 -10.40 27.14
C ARG A 366 -7.10 -11.11 26.83
N ARG A 367 -8.13 -10.35 26.45
CA ARG A 367 -9.45 -10.91 26.10
C ARG A 367 -9.36 -11.91 24.94
N ALA A 368 -8.64 -11.56 23.86
CA ALA A 368 -8.48 -12.44 22.72
C ALA A 368 -7.61 -13.68 23.05
N VAL A 369 -6.59 -13.53 23.87
CA VAL A 369 -5.73 -14.65 24.32
C VAL A 369 -6.55 -15.66 25.14
N THR A 370 -7.30 -15.20 26.13
CA THR A 370 -8.02 -16.08 27.07
C THR A 370 -9.34 -16.66 26.53
N HIS A 371 -9.76 -16.25 25.30
CA HIS A 371 -11.02 -16.70 24.70
C HIS A 371 -10.82 -17.24 23.27
N PRO A 372 -10.34 -18.48 23.09
CA PRO A 372 -10.11 -19.06 21.77
C PRO A 372 -11.36 -19.12 20.89
N ALA A 373 -12.56 -19.33 21.48
CA ALA A 373 -13.82 -19.29 20.76
C ALA A 373 -14.08 -17.93 20.09
N LEU A 374 -13.78 -16.84 20.78
CA LEU A 374 -13.91 -15.48 20.26
C LEU A 374 -12.96 -15.23 19.07
N ARG A 375 -11.72 -15.69 19.16
CA ARG A 375 -10.76 -15.63 18.04
C ARG A 375 -11.31 -16.36 16.80
N ARG A 376 -11.85 -17.58 16.98
CA ARG A 376 -12.47 -18.34 15.88
C ARG A 376 -13.64 -17.59 15.26
N GLN A 377 -14.52 -17.02 16.07
CA GLN A 377 -15.66 -16.22 15.60
C GLN A 377 -15.20 -15.05 14.75
N PHE A 378 -14.27 -14.23 15.25
CA PHE A 378 -13.74 -13.06 14.54
C PHE A 378 -13.01 -13.45 13.25
N GLY A 379 -12.19 -14.51 13.28
CA GLY A 379 -11.47 -14.97 12.09
C GLY A 379 -12.41 -15.42 10.97
N LEU A 380 -13.51 -16.13 11.30
CA LEU A 380 -14.52 -16.54 10.33
C LEU A 380 -15.30 -15.35 9.77
N ALA A 381 -15.70 -14.39 10.62
CA ALA A 381 -16.40 -13.19 10.18
C ALA A 381 -15.51 -12.31 9.30
N ALA A 382 -14.22 -12.20 9.62
CA ALA A 382 -13.25 -11.46 8.82
C ALA A 382 -13.02 -12.11 7.44
N LEU A 383 -12.93 -13.44 7.36
CA LEU A 383 -12.84 -14.17 6.09
C LEU A 383 -14.11 -13.98 5.23
N GLN A 384 -15.28 -14.04 5.84
CA GLN A 384 -16.55 -13.79 5.14
C GLN A 384 -16.55 -12.37 4.54
N ARG A 385 -16.24 -11.36 5.34
CA ARG A 385 -16.15 -9.97 4.89
C ARG A 385 -15.15 -9.78 3.75
N LEU A 386 -13.98 -10.44 3.85
CA LEU A 386 -12.98 -10.41 2.79
C LEU A 386 -13.54 -10.89 1.46
N ARG A 387 -14.26 -12.02 1.48
CA ARG A 387 -14.83 -12.65 0.28
C ARG A 387 -15.97 -11.83 -0.33
N GLU A 388 -16.79 -11.18 0.50
CA GLU A 388 -17.93 -10.42 0.06
C GLU A 388 -17.55 -9.05 -0.51
N ASP A 389 -16.70 -8.30 0.20
CA ASP A 389 -16.46 -6.89 -0.10
C ASP A 389 -15.05 -6.59 -0.63
N PHE A 390 -14.08 -7.47 -0.36
CA PHE A 390 -12.66 -7.23 -0.63
C PHE A 390 -12.02 -8.32 -1.51
N ASP A 391 -12.83 -9.03 -2.31
CA ASP A 391 -12.33 -9.94 -3.33
C ASP A 391 -11.72 -9.16 -4.51
N HIS A 392 -10.46 -9.45 -4.83
CA HIS A 392 -9.73 -8.75 -5.90
C HIS A 392 -10.39 -8.91 -7.26
N ALA A 393 -10.83 -10.13 -7.61
CA ALA A 393 -11.41 -10.41 -8.93
C ALA A 393 -12.69 -9.61 -9.20
N SER A 394 -13.43 -9.28 -8.13
CA SER A 394 -14.61 -8.41 -8.21
C SER A 394 -14.24 -6.94 -8.20
N ASN A 395 -13.29 -6.55 -7.37
CA ASN A 395 -12.92 -5.15 -7.15
C ASN A 395 -12.10 -4.54 -8.30
N ILE A 396 -11.43 -5.33 -9.13
CA ILE A 396 -10.68 -4.84 -10.30
C ILE A 396 -11.57 -4.44 -11.49
N LYS A 397 -12.80 -4.99 -11.59
CA LYS A 397 -13.69 -4.77 -12.73
C LYS A 397 -13.99 -3.30 -13.05
N PRO A 398 -14.27 -2.42 -12.08
CA PRO A 398 -14.46 -1.01 -12.37
C PRO A 398 -13.20 -0.34 -12.96
N LEU A 399 -11.99 -0.71 -12.51
CA LEU A 399 -10.75 -0.19 -13.08
C LEU A 399 -10.59 -0.61 -14.53
N LEU A 400 -10.88 -1.87 -14.87
CA LEU A 400 -10.89 -2.36 -16.25
C LEU A 400 -11.88 -1.58 -17.13
N ALA A 401 -13.06 -1.25 -16.61
CA ALA A 401 -14.04 -0.43 -17.30
C ALA A 401 -13.54 1.00 -17.54
N LEU A 402 -12.92 1.64 -16.55
CA LEU A 402 -12.33 2.97 -16.66
C LEU A 402 -11.21 3.01 -17.71
N LEU A 403 -10.30 2.04 -17.71
CA LEU A 403 -9.24 1.93 -18.70
C LEU A 403 -9.82 1.71 -20.12
N SER A 404 -10.82 0.83 -20.25
CA SER A 404 -11.45 0.53 -21.54
C SER A 404 -12.22 1.74 -22.11
N SER A 405 -12.88 2.53 -21.28
CA SER A 405 -13.60 3.74 -21.70
C SER A 405 -12.66 4.85 -22.17
N ALA A 406 -11.52 5.03 -21.49
CA ALA A 406 -10.51 6.00 -21.87
C ALA A 406 -9.91 5.76 -23.28
N SER A 407 -10.08 4.55 -23.85
CA SER A 407 -9.64 4.21 -25.22
C SER A 407 -10.64 4.61 -26.31
N LYS A 408 -11.92 4.81 -25.96
CA LYS A 408 -13.02 5.08 -26.91
C LYS A 408 -13.29 6.57 -27.13
N SER A 409 -12.71 7.43 -26.28
CA SER A 409 -12.97 8.89 -26.28
C SER A 409 -12.16 9.68 -27.33
N ARG A 410 -11.72 9.03 -28.44
CA ARG A 410 -11.05 9.69 -29.58
C ARG A 410 -11.62 9.21 -30.91
#